data_026d664cc0d296be99fbbe016dae002c
#
_entry.id   026d664cc0d296be99fbbe016dae002c
#
_cell.length_a   1.000
_cell.length_b   1.000
_cell.length_c   1.000
_cell.angle_alpha   90.00
_cell.angle_beta   90.00
_cell.angle_gamma   90.00
#
_symmetry.space_group_name_H-M   'P 1'
#
loop_
_entity.id
_entity.type
_entity.pdbx_description
1 polymer ?
#
loop_
_entity_poly.entity_id
_entity_poly.type
_entity_poly.pdbx_seq_one_letter_code
_entity_poly.pdbx_strand_id
1 'polypeptide(L)'
;MKNVQRLALNQVSDFVNWLYFFHAWGFNPKFAAISQVHNCFACQTAWLKSFPVEEQTKAKEAIKLMEDARELMRELEDKLVCQCAFQLFDANADGDNLLIGGKVFPLLRQQHTSQGDVCLCLSDFVKPVVTGEPDHVGVFAASIDDTALLDTDDAYRKLLVQTLCDRLVEASVEKLHLQVRKELWGYAADEQLSTYDLLQEKFQGIRPAVGYPSLPDQSVNFIIDELIGLHDIGITLTEHGAMHPHASVSGLMLAHPQARYFNVGKIGEDQLKDYSQRRGLPVEVMRKFLAANL
;
A
#
# COMPACT_ATOMS: atom_id res chain seq x y z
N MET A 1 -3.10 -21.54 -4.64
CA MET A 1 -3.92 -21.15 -5.82
C MET A 1 -4.14 -19.65 -5.78
N LYS A 2 -4.06 -18.95 -6.92
CA LYS A 2 -4.30 -17.51 -7.03
C LYS A 2 -5.76 -17.20 -6.71
N ASN A 3 -5.98 -16.21 -5.83
CA ASN A 3 -7.30 -15.66 -5.51
C ASN A 3 -7.43 -14.30 -6.20
N VAL A 4 -8.45 -14.13 -7.04
CA VAL A 4 -8.78 -12.86 -7.71
C VAL A 4 -10.17 -12.44 -7.24
N GLN A 5 -10.29 -11.21 -6.76
CA GLN A 5 -11.53 -10.64 -6.23
C GLN A 5 -11.87 -9.34 -6.93
N ARG A 6 -13.17 -9.07 -7.02
CA ARG A 6 -13.72 -7.79 -7.46
C ARG A 6 -14.58 -7.24 -6.33
N LEU A 7 -14.14 -6.13 -5.75
CA LEU A 7 -14.79 -5.50 -4.60
C LEU A 7 -15.49 -4.22 -5.06
N ALA A 8 -16.77 -4.12 -4.78
CA ALA A 8 -17.55 -2.89 -4.98
C ALA A 8 -17.06 -1.79 -4.01
N LEU A 9 -17.24 -0.52 -4.36
CA LEU A 9 -16.76 0.60 -3.53
C LEU A 9 -17.34 0.59 -2.12
N ASN A 10 -18.62 0.24 -1.96
CA ASN A 10 -19.27 0.14 -0.65
C ASN A 10 -18.67 -0.96 0.24
N GLN A 11 -18.00 -1.95 -0.33
CA GLN A 11 -17.32 -3.00 0.44
C GLN A 11 -15.96 -2.56 0.99
N VAL A 12 -15.37 -1.49 0.44
CA VAL A 12 -14.03 -1.00 0.82
C VAL A 12 -14.06 0.38 1.47
N SER A 13 -15.16 1.12 1.34
CA SER A 13 -15.30 2.49 1.84
C SER A 13 -14.97 2.67 3.32
N ASP A 14 -15.32 1.69 4.16
CA ASP A 14 -15.06 1.73 5.60
C ASP A 14 -13.58 1.58 5.94
N PHE A 15 -12.76 1.09 5.00
CA PHE A 15 -11.32 0.92 5.17
C PHE A 15 -10.51 2.12 4.65
N VAL A 16 -11.18 3.17 4.14
CA VAL A 16 -10.48 4.37 3.64
C VAL A 16 -9.78 5.11 4.77
N ASN A 17 -8.47 5.26 4.64
CA ASN A 17 -7.71 6.10 5.55
C ASN A 17 -7.82 7.58 5.14
N TRP A 18 -8.81 8.28 5.69
CA TRP A 18 -9.08 9.68 5.40
C TRP A 18 -7.95 10.62 5.83
N LEU A 19 -7.12 10.22 6.78
CA LEU A 19 -5.94 11.00 7.17
C LEU A 19 -5.01 11.25 5.98
N TYR A 20 -4.70 10.20 5.20
CA TYR A 20 -3.84 10.30 4.03
C TYR A 20 -4.53 11.00 2.86
N PHE A 21 -5.86 10.88 2.74
CA PHE A 21 -6.62 11.67 1.78
C PHE A 21 -6.45 13.18 2.04
N PHE A 22 -6.71 13.63 3.27
CA PHE A 22 -6.56 15.03 3.64
C PHE A 22 -5.10 15.52 3.55
N HIS A 23 -4.14 14.65 3.88
CA HIS A 23 -2.72 14.97 3.73
C HIS A 23 -2.33 15.24 2.27
N ALA A 24 -2.85 14.47 1.31
CA ALA A 24 -2.61 14.68 -0.12
C ALA A 24 -3.12 16.05 -0.60
N TRP A 25 -4.14 16.61 0.07
CA TRP A 25 -4.68 17.96 -0.18
C TRP A 25 -4.01 19.04 0.67
N GLY A 26 -2.92 18.73 1.36
CA GLY A 26 -2.16 19.69 2.18
C GLY A 26 -2.86 20.13 3.48
N PHE A 27 -3.81 19.36 3.98
CA PHE A 27 -4.44 19.62 5.27
C PHE A 27 -3.60 19.10 6.44
N ASN A 28 -3.62 19.82 7.55
CA ASN A 28 -3.11 19.29 8.81
C ASN A 28 -3.96 18.07 9.26
N PRO A 29 -3.34 17.04 9.83
CA PRO A 29 -4.01 15.81 10.27
C PRO A 29 -5.28 16.01 11.11
N LYS A 30 -5.34 17.05 11.93
CA LYS A 30 -6.53 17.36 12.77
C LYS A 30 -7.81 17.58 11.96
N PHE A 31 -7.71 18.07 10.72
CA PHE A 31 -8.88 18.30 9.86
C PHE A 31 -9.47 17.00 9.29
N ALA A 32 -8.70 15.92 9.23
CA ALA A 32 -9.21 14.62 8.80
C ALA A 32 -10.30 14.06 9.75
N ALA A 33 -10.39 14.55 10.98
CA ALA A 33 -11.42 14.18 11.93
C ALA A 33 -12.85 14.47 11.43
N ILE A 34 -13.04 15.35 10.44
CA ILE A 34 -14.33 15.58 9.78
C ILE A 34 -14.92 14.28 9.17
N SER A 35 -14.09 13.33 8.81
CA SER A 35 -14.53 12.02 8.29
C SER A 35 -15.38 11.23 9.29
N GLN A 36 -15.16 11.44 10.59
CA GLN A 36 -15.89 10.81 11.69
C GLN A 36 -17.13 11.61 12.13
N VAL A 37 -17.32 12.82 11.58
CA VAL A 37 -18.45 13.69 11.93
C VAL A 37 -19.67 13.31 11.08
N HIS A 38 -20.82 13.16 11.75
CA HIS A 38 -22.07 12.89 11.04
C HIS A 38 -22.37 14.02 10.03
N ASN A 39 -22.81 13.63 8.81
CA ASN A 39 -23.02 14.54 7.68
C ASN A 39 -24.33 15.33 7.82
N CYS A 40 -24.56 15.99 8.95
CA CYS A 40 -25.66 16.93 9.14
C CYS A 40 -25.14 18.31 9.48
N PHE A 41 -25.88 19.32 9.12
CA PHE A 41 -25.52 20.73 9.35
C PHE A 41 -25.17 21.03 10.82
N ALA A 42 -25.92 20.48 11.76
CA ALA A 42 -25.69 20.71 13.19
C ALA A 42 -24.34 20.13 13.65
N CYS A 43 -24.02 18.89 13.25
CA CYS A 43 -22.76 18.23 13.62
C CYS A 43 -21.55 18.91 12.98
N GLN A 44 -21.64 19.26 11.70
CA GLN A 44 -20.58 19.98 10.98
C GLN A 44 -20.37 21.39 11.57
N THR A 45 -21.46 22.10 11.92
CA THR A 45 -21.37 23.41 12.57
C THR A 45 -20.73 23.32 13.97
N ALA A 46 -21.09 22.29 14.75
CA ALA A 46 -20.48 22.08 16.07
C ALA A 46 -18.98 21.77 15.93
N TRP A 47 -18.60 20.90 14.98
CA TRP A 47 -17.22 20.59 14.69
C TRP A 47 -16.43 21.83 14.21
N LEU A 48 -17.00 22.64 13.32
CA LEU A 48 -16.40 23.89 12.86
C LEU A 48 -16.13 24.85 14.03
N LYS A 49 -17.10 25.01 14.94
CA LYS A 49 -16.98 25.88 16.12
C LYS A 49 -15.98 25.39 17.16
N SER A 50 -15.53 24.14 17.08
CA SER A 50 -14.48 23.61 17.98
C SER A 50 -13.08 24.14 17.63
N PHE A 51 -12.91 24.77 16.46
CA PHE A 51 -11.65 25.36 16.04
C PHE A 51 -11.57 26.86 16.42
N PRO A 52 -10.34 27.37 16.70
CA PRO A 52 -10.09 28.80 16.81
C PRO A 52 -10.55 29.55 15.55
N VAL A 53 -10.93 30.82 15.71
CA VAL A 53 -11.52 31.63 14.62
C VAL A 53 -10.60 31.68 13.38
N GLU A 54 -9.29 31.77 13.61
CA GLU A 54 -8.26 31.81 12.56
C GLU A 54 -8.18 30.50 11.73
N GLU A 55 -8.62 29.38 12.30
CA GLU A 55 -8.59 28.08 11.63
C GLU A 55 -9.94 27.69 11.00
N GLN A 56 -11.02 28.41 11.33
CA GLN A 56 -12.37 28.05 10.86
C GLN A 56 -12.51 28.11 9.33
N THR A 57 -11.74 28.99 8.65
CA THR A 57 -11.74 29.00 7.19
C THR A 57 -11.21 27.69 6.64
N LYS A 58 -10.08 27.20 7.19
CA LYS A 58 -9.50 25.90 6.77
C LYS A 58 -10.40 24.72 7.13
N ALA A 59 -11.08 24.77 8.28
CA ALA A 59 -12.06 23.78 8.69
C ALA A 59 -13.28 23.74 7.72
N LYS A 60 -13.76 24.88 7.23
CA LYS A 60 -14.82 24.93 6.20
C LYS A 60 -14.36 24.30 4.87
N GLU A 61 -13.14 24.57 4.45
CA GLU A 61 -12.56 23.92 3.26
C GLU A 61 -12.49 22.39 3.44
N ALA A 62 -12.14 21.91 4.63
CA ALA A 62 -12.11 20.49 4.95
C ALA A 62 -13.51 19.85 4.91
N ILE A 63 -14.55 20.52 5.42
CA ILE A 63 -15.94 20.09 5.30
C ILE A 63 -16.31 19.95 3.83
N LYS A 64 -16.06 20.99 3.02
CA LYS A 64 -16.37 21.00 1.59
C LYS A 64 -15.66 19.85 0.85
N LEU A 65 -14.37 19.67 1.08
CA LEU A 65 -13.60 18.57 0.46
C LEU A 65 -14.17 17.20 0.84
N MET A 66 -14.59 17.01 2.10
CA MET A 66 -15.20 15.74 2.54
C MET A 66 -16.56 15.51 1.89
N GLU A 67 -17.37 16.57 1.73
CA GLU A 67 -18.65 16.50 1.02
C GLU A 67 -18.45 16.12 -0.45
N ASP A 68 -17.51 16.78 -1.14
CA ASP A 68 -17.20 16.49 -2.54
C ASP A 68 -16.69 15.07 -2.72
N ALA A 69 -15.83 14.58 -1.81
CA ALA A 69 -15.35 13.20 -1.83
C ALA A 69 -16.49 12.18 -1.63
N ARG A 70 -17.40 12.43 -0.68
CA ARG A 70 -18.57 11.57 -0.44
C ARG A 70 -19.55 11.59 -1.62
N GLU A 71 -19.73 12.73 -2.26
CA GLU A 71 -20.57 12.85 -3.45
C GLU A 71 -19.97 12.07 -4.61
N LEU A 72 -18.67 12.23 -4.85
CA LEU A 72 -17.95 11.48 -5.88
C LEU A 72 -18.00 9.97 -5.62
N MET A 73 -17.82 9.50 -4.38
CA MET A 73 -17.96 8.08 -4.04
C MET A 73 -19.34 7.53 -4.41
N ARG A 74 -20.41 8.28 -4.13
CA ARG A 74 -21.77 7.87 -4.51
C ARG A 74 -21.97 7.85 -6.02
N GLU A 75 -21.42 8.83 -6.74
CA GLU A 75 -21.46 8.86 -8.20
C GLU A 75 -20.76 7.64 -8.83
N LEU A 76 -19.67 7.18 -8.20
CA LEU A 76 -18.80 6.14 -8.72
C LEU A 76 -19.15 4.73 -8.21
N GLU A 77 -20.10 4.58 -7.29
CA GLU A 77 -20.42 3.31 -6.61
C GLU A 77 -20.71 2.16 -7.59
N ASP A 78 -21.45 2.44 -8.65
CA ASP A 78 -21.81 1.46 -9.69
C ASP A 78 -20.85 1.49 -10.91
N LYS A 79 -19.88 2.40 -10.93
CA LYS A 79 -19.00 2.61 -12.07
C LYS A 79 -17.60 2.04 -11.88
N LEU A 80 -17.13 1.99 -10.63
CA LEU A 80 -15.79 1.54 -10.27
C LEU A 80 -15.84 0.25 -9.45
N VAL A 81 -14.84 -0.57 -9.69
CA VAL A 81 -14.60 -1.81 -8.97
C VAL A 81 -13.12 -1.89 -8.62
N CYS A 82 -12.82 -2.19 -7.36
CA CYS A 82 -11.48 -2.54 -6.94
C CYS A 82 -11.20 -4.00 -7.34
N GLN A 83 -10.17 -4.22 -8.12
CA GLN A 83 -9.70 -5.55 -8.48
C GLN A 83 -8.51 -5.91 -7.61
N CYS A 84 -8.53 -7.07 -6.97
CA CYS A 84 -7.47 -7.54 -6.09
C CYS A 84 -7.02 -8.93 -6.51
N ALA A 85 -5.72 -9.18 -6.48
CA ALA A 85 -5.12 -10.50 -6.63
C ALA A 85 -4.26 -10.81 -5.41
N PHE A 86 -4.33 -12.04 -4.94
CA PHE A 86 -3.50 -12.57 -3.86
C PHE A 86 -3.12 -14.02 -4.15
N GLN A 87 -1.88 -14.37 -3.84
CA GLN A 87 -1.44 -15.77 -3.83
C GLN A 87 -0.45 -15.99 -2.70
N LEU A 88 -0.68 -17.07 -1.96
CA LEU A 88 0.25 -17.57 -0.95
C LEU A 88 1.24 -18.51 -1.63
N PHE A 89 2.52 -18.34 -1.35
CA PHE A 89 3.61 -19.15 -1.87
C PHE A 89 4.43 -19.74 -0.73
N ASP A 90 4.93 -20.96 -0.93
CA ASP A 90 6.05 -21.46 -0.16
C ASP A 90 7.26 -20.55 -0.39
N ALA A 91 7.92 -20.15 0.67
CA ALA A 91 9.02 -19.23 0.64
C ALA A 91 10.02 -19.47 1.76
N ASN A 92 11.29 -19.15 1.52
CA ASN A 92 12.32 -19.10 2.55
C ASN A 92 13.26 -17.92 2.28
N ALA A 93 13.93 -17.43 3.34
CA ALA A 93 14.96 -16.42 3.22
C ALA A 93 16.31 -17.06 2.88
N ASP A 94 17.05 -16.46 1.94
CA ASP A 94 18.43 -16.78 1.61
C ASP A 94 19.26 -15.49 1.62
N GLY A 95 19.86 -15.18 2.78
CA GLY A 95 20.46 -13.87 3.04
C GLY A 95 19.43 -12.76 2.87
N ASP A 96 19.74 -11.78 2.03
CA ASP A 96 18.86 -10.66 1.71
C ASP A 96 17.95 -10.94 0.48
N ASN A 97 17.69 -12.22 0.17
CA ASN A 97 16.72 -12.63 -0.82
C ASN A 97 15.57 -13.38 -0.18
N LEU A 98 14.43 -13.37 -0.84
CA LEU A 98 13.37 -14.36 -0.63
C LEU A 98 13.32 -15.31 -1.83
N LEU A 99 13.21 -16.57 -1.54
CA LEU A 99 12.92 -17.61 -2.53
C LEU A 99 11.41 -17.82 -2.50
N ILE A 100 10.68 -17.36 -3.51
CA ILE A 100 9.22 -17.34 -3.54
C ILE A 100 8.74 -18.04 -4.81
N GLY A 101 8.02 -19.14 -4.70
CA GLY A 101 7.43 -19.83 -5.85
C GLY A 101 8.44 -20.22 -6.92
N GLY A 102 9.67 -20.55 -6.53
CA GLY A 102 10.77 -20.89 -7.44
C GLY A 102 11.50 -19.68 -8.06
N LYS A 103 11.14 -18.47 -7.68
CA LYS A 103 11.81 -17.23 -8.08
C LYS A 103 12.68 -16.67 -6.95
N VAL A 104 13.76 -16.00 -7.31
CA VAL A 104 14.54 -15.18 -6.38
C VAL A 104 13.96 -13.78 -6.36
N PHE A 105 13.62 -13.29 -5.18
CA PHE A 105 13.14 -11.93 -4.93
C PHE A 105 14.17 -11.19 -4.08
N PRO A 106 15.11 -10.45 -4.70
CA PRO A 106 16.15 -9.72 -3.97
C PRO A 106 15.57 -8.54 -3.19
N LEU A 107 16.08 -8.33 -1.99
CA LEU A 107 15.68 -7.26 -1.08
C LEU A 107 16.89 -6.40 -0.68
N LEU A 108 16.59 -5.21 -0.17
CA LEU A 108 17.55 -4.30 0.39
C LEU A 108 17.53 -4.36 1.92
N ARG A 109 18.73 -4.25 2.52
CA ARG A 109 18.92 -4.17 3.96
C ARG A 109 19.22 -2.73 4.37
N GLN A 110 18.75 -2.31 5.53
CA GLN A 110 19.23 -1.07 6.16
C GLN A 110 20.74 -1.14 6.33
N GLN A 111 21.45 -0.03 6.06
CA GLN A 111 22.88 0.11 6.35
C GLN A 111 23.15 1.06 7.52
N HIS A 112 22.11 1.81 7.91
CA HIS A 112 22.17 2.74 9.03
C HIS A 112 20.89 2.65 9.86
N THR A 113 21.07 2.60 11.18
CA THR A 113 19.97 2.67 12.16
C THR A 113 20.31 3.73 13.20
N SER A 114 19.30 4.24 13.91
CA SER A 114 19.53 5.09 15.06
C SER A 114 19.94 4.23 16.27
N GLN A 115 21.06 4.57 16.90
CA GLN A 115 21.48 4.06 18.23
C GLN A 115 21.67 2.54 18.37
N GLY A 116 22.32 1.89 17.39
CA GLY A 116 22.77 0.49 17.59
C GLY A 116 21.70 -0.58 17.43
N ASP A 117 20.55 -0.23 16.88
CA ASP A 117 19.53 -1.20 16.46
C ASP A 117 20.06 -2.09 15.32
N VAL A 118 19.42 -3.26 15.17
CA VAL A 118 19.74 -4.19 14.08
C VAL A 118 19.28 -3.61 12.75
N CYS A 119 20.15 -3.63 11.74
CA CYS A 119 19.79 -3.30 10.36
C CYS A 119 18.85 -4.34 9.77
N LEU A 120 17.61 -3.96 9.49
CA LEU A 120 16.54 -4.85 9.04
C LEU A 120 16.55 -5.04 7.52
N CYS A 121 16.19 -6.25 7.10
CA CYS A 121 15.74 -6.60 5.76
C CYS A 121 14.37 -7.29 5.88
N LEU A 122 13.52 -7.20 4.86
CA LEU A 122 12.23 -7.92 4.88
C LEU A 122 12.41 -9.44 4.95
N SER A 123 13.54 -9.96 4.47
CA SER A 123 13.91 -11.39 4.59
C SER A 123 14.07 -11.86 6.02
N ASP A 124 14.36 -10.97 6.98
CA ASP A 124 14.51 -11.33 8.39
C ASP A 124 13.20 -11.82 9.02
N PHE A 125 12.07 -11.58 8.37
CA PHE A 125 10.73 -11.99 8.80
C PHE A 125 10.24 -13.29 8.13
N VAL A 126 11.12 -14.01 7.45
CA VAL A 126 10.84 -15.29 6.80
C VAL A 126 11.89 -16.31 7.24
N LYS A 127 11.48 -17.55 7.49
CA LYS A 127 12.42 -18.59 7.93
C LYS A 127 13.56 -18.78 6.94
N PRO A 128 14.82 -18.83 7.43
CA PRO A 128 15.97 -19.07 6.57
C PRO A 128 15.95 -20.47 5.94
N VAL A 129 16.38 -20.59 4.70
CA VAL A 129 16.48 -21.87 3.97
C VAL A 129 17.31 -22.90 4.70
N VAL A 130 18.30 -22.48 5.48
CA VAL A 130 19.20 -23.39 6.26
C VAL A 130 18.49 -24.13 7.37
N THR A 131 17.30 -23.72 7.78
CA THR A 131 16.51 -24.45 8.80
C THR A 131 15.90 -25.72 8.24
N GLY A 132 15.76 -25.85 6.93
CA GLY A 132 15.04 -26.94 6.27
C GLY A 132 13.53 -26.94 6.51
N GLU A 133 12.99 -25.91 7.19
CA GLU A 133 11.56 -25.77 7.46
C GLU A 133 10.91 -24.83 6.43
N PRO A 134 9.76 -25.20 5.86
CA PRO A 134 9.04 -24.28 4.96
C PRO A 134 8.46 -23.10 5.73
N ASP A 135 8.40 -21.97 5.05
CA ASP A 135 7.64 -20.80 5.45
C ASP A 135 6.83 -20.29 4.25
N HIS A 136 6.11 -19.21 4.41
CA HIS A 136 5.22 -18.70 3.38
C HIS A 136 5.33 -17.18 3.25
N VAL A 137 5.09 -16.69 2.03
CA VAL A 137 4.94 -15.28 1.72
C VAL A 137 3.71 -15.09 0.84
N GLY A 138 2.86 -14.13 1.20
CA GLY A 138 1.78 -13.67 0.34
C GLY A 138 2.31 -12.67 -0.68
N VAL A 139 1.88 -12.79 -1.93
CA VAL A 139 2.10 -11.78 -2.98
C VAL A 139 0.74 -11.22 -3.35
N PHE A 140 0.63 -9.90 -3.41
CA PHE A 140 -0.63 -9.23 -3.72
C PHE A 140 -0.47 -8.12 -4.74
N ALA A 141 -1.57 -7.78 -5.39
CA ALA A 141 -1.75 -6.55 -6.13
C ALA A 141 -3.23 -6.12 -6.12
N ALA A 142 -3.47 -4.84 -6.30
CA ALA A 142 -4.81 -4.30 -6.46
C ALA A 142 -4.81 -3.13 -7.45
N SER A 143 -5.94 -2.89 -8.10
CA SER A 143 -6.13 -1.80 -9.05
C SER A 143 -7.55 -1.26 -9.05
N ILE A 144 -7.67 -0.01 -9.48
CA ILE A 144 -8.92 0.64 -9.88
C ILE A 144 -8.66 1.29 -11.24
N ASP A 145 -9.47 0.95 -12.24
CA ASP A 145 -9.40 1.63 -13.54
C ASP A 145 -10.19 2.95 -13.48
N ASP A 146 -9.47 4.03 -13.23
CA ASP A 146 -9.97 5.40 -13.20
C ASP A 146 -9.71 6.17 -14.51
N THR A 147 -9.14 5.53 -15.50
CA THR A 147 -8.64 6.16 -16.75
C THR A 147 -9.70 7.02 -17.43
N ALA A 148 -10.93 6.49 -17.59
CA ALA A 148 -12.02 7.22 -18.24
C ALA A 148 -12.52 8.43 -17.42
N LEU A 149 -12.31 8.43 -16.11
CA LEU A 149 -12.72 9.52 -15.21
C LEU A 149 -11.73 10.68 -15.21
N LEU A 150 -10.49 10.43 -15.65
CA LEU A 150 -9.43 11.42 -15.73
C LEU A 150 -9.44 12.21 -17.05
N ASP A 151 -10.29 11.82 -18.00
CA ASP A 151 -10.53 12.55 -19.25
C ASP A 151 -11.51 13.70 -19.00
N THR A 152 -11.03 14.74 -18.33
CA THR A 152 -11.80 15.94 -17.97
C THR A 152 -10.90 17.18 -17.94
N ASP A 153 -11.43 18.33 -18.36
CA ASP A 153 -10.75 19.62 -18.27
C ASP A 153 -10.85 20.25 -16.87
N ASP A 154 -11.68 19.71 -15.98
CA ASP A 154 -11.81 20.17 -14.60
C ASP A 154 -10.64 19.62 -13.76
N ALA A 155 -9.63 20.46 -13.53
CA ALA A 155 -8.43 20.10 -12.75
C ALA A 155 -8.75 19.73 -11.30
N TYR A 156 -9.76 20.36 -10.67
CA TYR A 156 -10.18 20.01 -9.31
C TYR A 156 -10.79 18.62 -9.28
N ARG A 157 -11.74 18.33 -10.18
CA ARG A 157 -12.37 17.01 -10.30
C ARG A 157 -11.33 15.93 -10.60
N LYS A 158 -10.41 16.20 -11.52
CA LYS A 158 -9.32 15.27 -11.85
C LYS A 158 -8.49 14.91 -10.63
N LEU A 159 -8.04 15.90 -9.85
CA LEU A 159 -7.27 15.67 -8.63
C LEU A 159 -8.10 14.94 -7.57
N LEU A 160 -9.40 15.25 -7.46
CA LEU A 160 -10.30 14.59 -6.52
C LEU A 160 -10.47 13.11 -6.88
N VAL A 161 -10.69 12.78 -8.15
CA VAL A 161 -10.75 11.38 -8.64
C VAL A 161 -9.45 10.65 -8.33
N GLN A 162 -8.30 11.20 -8.73
CA GLN A 162 -7.00 10.56 -8.51
C GLN A 162 -6.76 10.26 -7.02
N THR A 163 -6.88 11.29 -6.18
CA THR A 163 -6.62 11.12 -4.74
C THR A 163 -7.61 10.19 -4.06
N LEU A 164 -8.85 10.15 -4.51
CA LEU A 164 -9.87 9.24 -3.97
C LEU A 164 -9.59 7.79 -4.43
N CYS A 165 -9.31 7.55 -5.71
CA CYS A 165 -9.01 6.22 -6.24
C CYS A 165 -7.74 5.64 -5.61
N ASP A 166 -6.70 6.45 -5.37
CA ASP A 166 -5.51 6.03 -4.62
C ASP A 166 -5.86 5.54 -3.20
N ARG A 167 -6.78 6.22 -2.52
CA ARG A 167 -7.21 5.77 -1.17
C ARG A 167 -8.12 4.57 -1.21
N LEU A 168 -8.96 4.44 -2.23
CA LEU A 168 -9.83 3.28 -2.40
C LEU A 168 -9.06 2.00 -2.75
N VAL A 169 -8.02 2.09 -3.59
CA VAL A 169 -7.17 0.92 -3.88
C VAL A 169 -6.40 0.48 -2.62
N GLU A 170 -5.88 1.40 -1.82
CA GLU A 170 -5.26 1.09 -0.52
C GLU A 170 -6.27 0.48 0.47
N ALA A 171 -7.50 1.00 0.50
CA ALA A 171 -8.59 0.46 1.32
C ALA A 171 -8.96 -0.97 0.90
N SER A 172 -8.93 -1.27 -0.40
CA SER A 172 -9.17 -2.62 -0.92
C SER A 172 -8.10 -3.61 -0.46
N VAL A 173 -6.84 -3.18 -0.39
CA VAL A 173 -5.73 -4.00 0.15
C VAL A 173 -5.83 -4.15 1.66
N GLU A 174 -6.30 -3.11 2.39
CA GLU A 174 -6.58 -3.26 3.83
C GLU A 174 -7.59 -4.37 4.09
N LYS A 175 -8.71 -4.34 3.36
CA LYS A 175 -9.73 -5.39 3.41
C LYS A 175 -9.18 -6.77 3.00
N LEU A 176 -8.43 -6.82 1.90
CA LEU A 176 -7.78 -8.06 1.45
C LEU A 176 -6.84 -8.61 2.53
N HIS A 177 -6.02 -7.76 3.15
CA HIS A 177 -5.09 -8.18 4.19
C HIS A 177 -5.82 -8.73 5.43
N LEU A 178 -6.94 -8.09 5.84
CA LEU A 178 -7.81 -8.64 6.88
C LEU A 178 -8.30 -10.05 6.53
N GLN A 179 -8.77 -10.25 5.30
CA GLN A 179 -9.22 -11.55 4.83
C GLN A 179 -8.07 -12.58 4.75
N VAL A 180 -6.88 -12.15 4.33
CA VAL A 180 -5.69 -13.00 4.30
C VAL A 180 -5.33 -13.46 5.72
N ARG A 181 -5.28 -12.56 6.69
CA ARG A 181 -4.97 -12.90 8.09
C ARG A 181 -5.96 -13.88 8.70
N LYS A 182 -7.24 -13.70 8.41
CA LYS A 182 -8.31 -14.50 9.04
C LYS A 182 -8.65 -15.79 8.30
N GLU A 183 -8.57 -15.80 6.96
CA GLU A 183 -9.18 -16.83 6.12
C GLU A 183 -8.20 -17.45 5.11
N LEU A 184 -7.61 -16.64 4.21
CA LEU A 184 -6.86 -17.15 3.07
C LEU A 184 -5.50 -17.73 3.44
N TRP A 185 -4.84 -17.15 4.46
CA TRP A 185 -3.66 -17.70 5.12
C TRP A 185 -4.00 -18.20 6.52
N GLY A 186 -4.82 -17.47 7.26
CA GLY A 186 -5.40 -17.91 8.53
C GLY A 186 -4.46 -17.82 9.73
N TYR A 187 -3.37 -17.07 9.67
CA TYR A 187 -2.42 -16.96 10.78
C TYR A 187 -2.93 -16.12 11.97
N ALA A 188 -4.04 -15.44 11.81
CA ALA A 188 -4.72 -14.66 12.85
C ALA A 188 -6.25 -14.86 12.78
N ALA A 189 -6.71 -16.12 12.68
CA ALA A 189 -8.12 -16.46 12.49
C ALA A 189 -9.06 -15.88 13.57
N ASP A 190 -8.58 -15.79 14.82
CA ASP A 190 -9.34 -15.28 15.96
C ASP A 190 -9.22 -13.76 16.18
N GLU A 191 -8.59 -13.04 15.23
CA GLU A 191 -8.41 -11.58 15.33
C GLU A 191 -9.76 -10.85 15.47
N GLN A 192 -9.86 -9.97 16.47
CA GLN A 192 -11.02 -9.13 16.77
C GLN A 192 -10.61 -7.66 16.81
N LEU A 193 -10.33 -7.08 15.65
CA LEU A 193 -9.92 -5.68 15.51
C LEU A 193 -11.03 -4.87 14.85
N SER A 194 -11.27 -3.67 15.38
CA SER A 194 -12.12 -2.68 14.72
C SER A 194 -11.41 -2.10 13.49
N THR A 195 -12.15 -1.47 12.57
CA THR A 195 -11.56 -0.74 11.44
C THR A 195 -10.57 0.32 11.90
N TYR A 196 -10.85 0.98 13.04
CA TYR A 196 -9.90 1.93 13.64
C TYR A 196 -8.59 1.25 14.04
N ASP A 197 -8.64 0.07 14.67
CA ASP A 197 -7.44 -0.67 15.04
C ASP A 197 -6.65 -1.14 13.82
N LEU A 198 -7.34 -1.53 12.74
CA LEU A 198 -6.70 -1.88 11.46
C LEU A 198 -5.94 -0.70 10.87
N LEU A 199 -6.54 0.49 10.84
CA LEU A 199 -5.89 1.73 10.38
C LEU A 199 -4.75 2.19 11.29
N GLN A 200 -4.65 1.66 12.53
CA GLN A 200 -3.53 1.84 13.45
C GLN A 200 -2.51 0.70 13.39
N GLU A 201 -2.64 -0.21 12.42
CA GLU A 201 -1.72 -1.35 12.19
C GLU A 201 -1.54 -2.25 13.43
N LYS A 202 -2.59 -2.43 14.25
CA LYS A 202 -2.55 -3.26 15.47
C LYS A 202 -2.66 -4.78 15.19
N PHE A 203 -2.57 -5.17 13.97
CA PHE A 203 -2.61 -6.58 13.53
C PHE A 203 -1.21 -7.19 13.50
N GLN A 204 -1.15 -8.53 13.50
CA GLN A 204 0.08 -9.27 13.26
C GLN A 204 0.46 -9.26 11.78
N GLY A 205 1.77 -9.17 11.52
CA GLY A 205 2.31 -9.17 10.16
C GLY A 205 2.34 -7.78 9.52
N ILE A 206 2.84 -7.72 8.30
CA ILE A 206 2.93 -6.50 7.49
C ILE A 206 2.61 -6.78 6.03
N ARG A 207 2.27 -5.74 5.27
CA ARG A 207 2.08 -5.79 3.81
C ARG A 207 2.92 -4.71 3.10
N PRO A 208 4.26 -4.83 3.08
CA PRO A 208 5.11 -3.87 2.39
C PRO A 208 4.76 -3.79 0.91
N ALA A 209 4.41 -2.58 0.46
CA ALA A 209 4.11 -2.30 -0.94
C ALA A 209 5.35 -1.82 -1.68
N VAL A 210 5.41 -2.11 -2.99
CA VAL A 210 6.48 -1.68 -3.88
C VAL A 210 6.50 -0.15 -4.02
N GLY A 211 7.68 0.44 -3.97
CA GLY A 211 7.87 1.89 -3.99
C GLY A 211 7.80 2.56 -2.61
N TYR A 212 7.41 1.82 -1.56
CA TYR A 212 7.40 2.32 -0.19
C TYR A 212 8.76 2.09 0.51
N PRO A 213 9.02 2.78 1.63
CA PRO A 213 10.34 2.79 2.26
C PRO A 213 10.97 1.43 2.60
N SER A 214 10.15 0.40 2.88
CA SER A 214 10.65 -0.95 3.16
C SER A 214 10.91 -1.79 1.90
N LEU A 215 10.35 -1.41 0.75
CA LEU A 215 10.47 -2.10 -0.55
C LEU A 215 10.60 -1.07 -1.68
N PRO A 216 11.69 -0.28 -1.72
CA PRO A 216 11.76 0.93 -2.55
C PRO A 216 11.99 0.67 -4.04
N ASP A 217 12.52 -0.51 -4.43
CA ASP A 217 12.79 -0.82 -5.83
C ASP A 217 11.51 -1.11 -6.62
N GLN A 218 11.12 -0.17 -7.46
CA GLN A 218 9.93 -0.32 -8.30
C GLN A 218 10.07 -1.42 -9.36
N SER A 219 11.29 -1.78 -9.75
CA SER A 219 11.53 -2.84 -10.75
C SER A 219 11.14 -4.25 -10.27
N VAL A 220 10.92 -4.46 -8.97
CA VAL A 220 10.44 -5.76 -8.47
C VAL A 220 9.00 -6.06 -8.89
N ASN A 221 8.25 -5.07 -9.41
CA ASN A 221 6.95 -5.30 -10.02
C ASN A 221 7.00 -6.31 -11.17
N PHE A 222 8.12 -6.40 -11.90
CA PHE A 222 8.28 -7.43 -12.93
C PHE A 222 8.32 -8.84 -12.32
N ILE A 223 8.93 -9.03 -11.14
CA ILE A 223 8.92 -10.32 -10.45
C ILE A 223 7.52 -10.63 -9.91
N ILE A 224 6.82 -9.63 -9.38
CA ILE A 224 5.43 -9.79 -8.93
C ILE A 224 4.52 -10.19 -10.10
N ASP A 225 4.69 -9.57 -11.26
CA ASP A 225 3.92 -9.92 -12.46
C ASP A 225 4.17 -11.38 -12.88
N GLU A 226 5.42 -11.83 -12.87
CA GLU A 226 5.77 -13.24 -13.14
C GLU A 226 5.17 -14.23 -12.11
N LEU A 227 4.96 -13.79 -10.86
CA LEU A 227 4.40 -14.61 -9.79
C LEU A 227 2.87 -14.69 -9.85
N ILE A 228 2.20 -13.56 -10.05
CA ILE A 228 0.74 -13.51 -9.93
C ILE A 228 -0.01 -12.98 -11.16
N GLY A 229 0.68 -12.59 -12.25
CA GLY A 229 0.07 -12.10 -13.48
C GLY A 229 -0.80 -10.85 -13.25
N LEU A 230 -0.18 -9.68 -13.25
CA LEU A 230 -0.84 -8.40 -12.96
C LEU A 230 -1.93 -8.04 -13.98
N HIS A 231 -1.79 -8.51 -15.22
CA HIS A 231 -2.77 -8.30 -16.29
C HIS A 231 -4.17 -8.86 -15.95
N ASP A 232 -4.28 -9.89 -15.11
CA ASP A 232 -5.57 -10.48 -14.72
C ASP A 232 -6.45 -9.53 -13.91
N ILE A 233 -5.86 -8.49 -13.34
CA ILE A 233 -6.56 -7.40 -12.63
C ILE A 233 -6.38 -6.04 -13.34
N GLY A 234 -6.09 -6.05 -14.63
CA GLY A 234 -6.03 -4.85 -15.47
C GLY A 234 -4.75 -4.01 -15.30
N ILE A 235 -3.73 -4.49 -14.58
CA ILE A 235 -2.46 -3.76 -14.43
C ILE A 235 -1.52 -4.09 -15.58
N THR A 236 -0.95 -3.05 -16.19
CA THR A 236 0.19 -3.14 -17.11
C THR A 236 1.39 -2.41 -16.53
N LEU A 237 2.59 -2.86 -16.87
CA LEU A 237 3.83 -2.24 -16.40
C LEU A 237 4.49 -1.44 -17.53
N THR A 238 4.99 -0.26 -17.18
CA THR A 238 5.89 0.49 -18.05
C THR A 238 7.27 -0.19 -18.08
N GLU A 239 8.16 0.22 -19.00
CA GLU A 239 9.55 -0.24 -19.05
C GLU A 239 10.36 0.03 -17.77
N HIS A 240 9.86 0.94 -16.92
CA HIS A 240 10.43 1.28 -15.62
C HIS A 240 9.68 0.65 -14.43
N GLY A 241 8.81 -0.33 -14.68
CA GLY A 241 8.08 -1.03 -13.62
C GLY A 241 6.97 -0.21 -12.94
N ALA A 242 6.63 0.97 -13.47
CA ALA A 242 5.47 1.72 -12.99
C ALA A 242 4.18 1.04 -13.48
N MET A 243 3.18 1.00 -12.60
CA MET A 243 1.88 0.39 -12.89
C MET A 243 0.93 1.37 -13.59
N HIS A 244 0.12 0.84 -14.48
CA HIS A 244 -1.03 1.50 -15.09
C HIS A 244 -2.24 0.56 -14.96
N PRO A 245 -3.43 1.03 -14.50
CA PRO A 245 -3.77 2.40 -14.12
C PRO A 245 -2.96 2.93 -12.93
N HIS A 246 -3.00 4.27 -12.72
CA HIS A 246 -2.22 4.92 -11.65
C HIS A 246 -2.67 4.44 -10.26
N ALA A 247 -3.98 4.32 -10.04
CA ALA A 247 -4.55 3.76 -8.83
C ALA A 247 -4.31 2.24 -8.76
N SER A 248 -3.05 1.85 -8.57
CA SER A 248 -2.60 0.46 -8.45
C SER A 248 -1.56 0.34 -7.33
N VAL A 249 -1.56 -0.81 -6.67
CA VAL A 249 -0.60 -1.16 -5.63
C VAL A 249 -0.25 -2.64 -5.71
N SER A 250 0.99 -2.99 -5.41
CA SER A 250 1.48 -4.37 -5.36
C SER A 250 2.47 -4.53 -4.21
N GLY A 251 2.71 -5.76 -3.77
CA GLY A 251 3.67 -6.00 -2.71
C GLY A 251 3.65 -7.42 -2.16
N LEU A 252 4.22 -7.54 -0.98
CA LEU A 252 4.33 -8.79 -0.23
C LEU A 252 3.49 -8.71 1.05
N MET A 253 3.05 -9.86 1.57
CA MET A 253 2.46 -10.01 2.90
C MET A 253 3.32 -10.97 3.71
N LEU A 254 3.74 -10.55 4.90
CA LEU A 254 4.60 -11.29 5.82
C LEU A 254 3.87 -11.48 7.14
N ALA A 255 3.77 -12.72 7.61
CA ALA A 255 2.96 -13.10 8.79
C ALA A 255 3.73 -13.10 10.11
N HIS A 256 5.05 -12.89 10.09
CA HIS A 256 5.88 -13.00 11.28
C HIS A 256 5.41 -12.06 12.40
N PRO A 257 5.28 -12.52 13.67
CA PRO A 257 4.74 -11.69 14.76
C PRO A 257 5.56 -10.43 15.08
N GLN A 258 6.85 -10.46 14.77
CA GLN A 258 7.76 -9.32 14.98
C GLN A 258 7.98 -8.49 13.70
N ALA A 259 7.27 -8.83 12.61
CA ALA A 259 7.36 -8.04 11.38
C ALA A 259 6.88 -6.62 11.64
N ARG A 260 7.64 -5.66 11.17
CA ARG A 260 7.36 -4.23 11.29
C ARG A 260 7.84 -3.49 10.06
N TYR A 261 7.19 -2.38 9.76
CA TYR A 261 7.66 -1.48 8.73
C TYR A 261 8.94 -0.76 9.18
N PHE A 262 9.82 -0.54 8.22
CA PHE A 262 11.04 0.24 8.41
C PHE A 262 11.38 0.98 7.13
N ASN A 263 12.25 1.97 7.23
CA ASN A 263 12.80 2.66 6.08
C ASN A 263 14.17 2.07 5.77
N VAL A 264 14.40 1.52 4.58
CA VAL A 264 15.73 1.09 4.12
C VAL A 264 16.71 2.25 4.22
N GLY A 265 16.26 3.47 3.94
CA GLY A 265 17.07 4.67 4.02
C GLY A 265 18.13 4.74 2.92
N LYS A 266 19.26 5.37 3.22
CA LYS A 266 20.37 5.50 2.29
C LYS A 266 21.19 4.21 2.24
N ILE A 267 21.58 3.82 1.03
CA ILE A 267 22.46 2.67 0.75
C ILE A 267 23.76 3.15 0.12
N GLY A 268 24.84 2.44 0.39
CA GLY A 268 26.17 2.69 -0.18
C GLY A 268 26.36 2.00 -1.52
N GLU A 269 27.46 2.34 -2.17
CA GLU A 269 27.87 1.75 -3.46
C GLU A 269 28.13 0.24 -3.38
N ASP A 270 28.50 -0.28 -2.22
CA ASP A 270 28.68 -1.69 -1.92
C ASP A 270 27.36 -2.46 -2.07
N GLN A 271 26.31 -1.99 -1.38
CA GLN A 271 25.00 -2.62 -1.48
C GLN A 271 24.37 -2.42 -2.85
N LEU A 272 24.53 -1.25 -3.48
CA LEU A 272 24.04 -1.04 -4.83
C LEU A 272 24.63 -2.05 -5.82
N LYS A 273 25.92 -2.33 -5.74
CA LYS A 273 26.59 -3.33 -6.61
C LYS A 273 26.11 -4.75 -6.32
N ASP A 274 26.04 -5.13 -5.05
CA ASP A 274 25.53 -6.44 -4.63
C ASP A 274 24.08 -6.64 -5.09
N TYR A 275 23.22 -5.68 -4.81
CA TYR A 275 21.82 -5.72 -5.21
C TYR A 275 21.65 -5.80 -6.73
N SER A 276 22.43 -5.01 -7.48
CA SER A 276 22.48 -5.05 -8.95
C SER A 276 22.81 -6.45 -9.48
N GLN A 277 23.79 -7.11 -8.88
CA GLN A 277 24.19 -8.47 -9.23
C GLN A 277 23.06 -9.46 -8.93
N ARG A 278 22.44 -9.38 -7.76
CA ARG A 278 21.31 -10.24 -7.36
C ARG A 278 20.06 -10.03 -8.23
N ARG A 279 19.83 -8.78 -8.69
CA ARG A 279 18.77 -8.44 -9.64
C ARG A 279 19.09 -8.86 -11.08
N GLY A 280 20.34 -9.16 -11.41
CA GLY A 280 20.76 -9.44 -12.79
C GLY A 280 20.66 -8.21 -13.70
N LEU A 281 20.73 -7.00 -13.15
CA LEU A 281 20.60 -5.73 -13.88
C LEU A 281 21.88 -4.89 -13.76
N PRO A 282 22.23 -4.09 -14.79
CA PRO A 282 23.39 -3.20 -14.72
C PRO A 282 23.28 -2.20 -13.57
N VAL A 283 24.40 -1.89 -12.91
CA VAL A 283 24.47 -0.93 -11.80
C VAL A 283 23.85 0.43 -12.15
N GLU A 284 24.10 0.91 -13.37
CA GLU A 284 23.57 2.19 -13.85
C GLU A 284 22.04 2.19 -14.01
N VAL A 285 21.45 1.03 -14.28
CA VAL A 285 19.99 0.85 -14.30
C VAL A 285 19.45 0.87 -12.87
N MET A 286 20.06 0.08 -11.97
CA MET A 286 19.64 0.06 -10.56
C MET A 286 19.82 1.40 -9.86
N ARG A 287 20.85 2.17 -10.22
CA ARG A 287 21.05 3.53 -9.73
C ARG A 287 19.87 4.46 -10.02
N LYS A 288 19.21 4.29 -11.17
CA LYS A 288 18.01 5.06 -11.50
C LYS A 288 16.81 4.64 -10.65
N PHE A 289 16.59 3.34 -10.48
CA PHE A 289 15.49 2.83 -9.66
C PHE A 289 15.63 3.22 -8.19
N LEU A 290 16.85 3.27 -7.68
CA LEU A 290 17.15 3.54 -6.27
C LEU A 290 17.66 4.97 -6.02
N ALA A 291 17.44 5.90 -6.96
CA ALA A 291 17.95 7.27 -6.85
C ALA A 291 17.54 7.99 -5.56
N ALA A 292 16.36 7.68 -5.01
CA ALA A 292 15.91 8.24 -3.74
C ALA A 292 16.66 7.67 -2.52
N ASN A 293 17.33 6.53 -2.67
CA ASN A 293 18.06 5.84 -1.61
C ASN A 293 19.60 6.01 -1.69
N LEU A 294 20.10 6.73 -2.67
CA LEU A 294 21.52 7.02 -2.89
C LEU A 294 21.97 8.40 -2.40
#